data_0448f78aff432d9547f006575217d3be
#
_entry.id   0448f78aff432d9547f006575217d3be
#
_cell.length_a   1.000
_cell.length_b   1.000
_cell.length_c   1.000
_cell.angle_alpha   90.00
_cell.angle_beta   90.00
_cell.angle_gamma   90.00
#
_symmetry.space_group_name_H-M   'P 1'
#
loop_
_entity.id
_entity.type
_entity.pdbx_description
1 polymer ?
#
loop_
_entity_poly.entity_id
_entity_poly.type
_entity_poly.pdbx_seq_one_letter_code
_entity_poly.pdbx_strand_id
1 'polypeptide(L)'
;MIKVKSFTTQLKIFHARHELDELDKEVGDFIASRGIRRVISISDSATTGNTGETIGLIRALAYEEPLAGSREHYQEQIESTLNEWGEEIEKIRKKADRLGADARGKYREQIEDLRLRQETARKRLEDLKRAGGEAWEDLRSGADAALDELKKGVEGAVSKLKKG
;
A
#
# COMPACT_ATOMS: atom_id res chain seq x y z
N MET A 1 -2.53 -16.52 -8.96
CA MET A 1 -2.45 -17.94 -8.50
C MET A 1 -3.28 -18.09 -7.25
N ILE A 2 -4.08 -19.19 -7.14
CA ILE A 2 -4.87 -19.43 -5.91
C ILE A 2 -3.94 -19.95 -4.82
N LYS A 3 -4.00 -19.36 -3.64
CA LYS A 3 -3.30 -19.77 -2.43
C LYS A 3 -4.27 -19.95 -1.26
N VAL A 4 -3.84 -20.73 -0.28
CA VAL A 4 -4.54 -20.92 0.99
C VAL A 4 -3.61 -20.54 2.12
N LYS A 5 -4.12 -19.77 3.07
CA LYS A 5 -3.45 -19.42 4.32
C LYS A 5 -4.37 -19.80 5.48
N SER A 6 -3.81 -20.47 6.47
CA SER A 6 -4.54 -20.80 7.69
C SER A 6 -4.08 -19.91 8.84
N PHE A 7 -5.02 -19.49 9.63
CA PHE A 7 -4.86 -18.75 10.88
C PHE A 7 -5.45 -19.59 12.00
N THR A 8 -4.86 -19.56 13.17
CA THR A 8 -5.31 -20.37 14.31
C THR A 8 -5.35 -19.55 15.57
N THR A 9 -6.37 -19.73 16.39
CA THR A 9 -6.45 -19.18 17.73
C THR A 9 -6.89 -20.24 18.72
N GLN A 10 -6.49 -20.08 19.99
CA GLN A 10 -6.98 -20.88 21.10
C GLN A 10 -8.11 -20.11 21.78
N LEU A 11 -9.24 -20.78 22.00
CA LEU A 11 -10.39 -20.19 22.67
C LEU A 11 -10.31 -20.40 24.17
N LYS A 12 -10.20 -19.31 24.94
CA LYS A 12 -10.31 -19.33 26.39
C LYS A 12 -11.77 -19.14 26.82
N ILE A 13 -12.21 -19.92 27.78
CA ILE A 13 -13.63 -20.09 28.19
C ILE A 13 -14.37 -18.74 28.44
N PHE A 14 -13.68 -17.69 28.85
CA PHE A 14 -14.32 -16.38 29.14
C PHE A 14 -13.90 -15.25 28.17
N HIS A 15 -13.07 -15.52 27.16
CA HIS A 15 -12.50 -14.51 26.27
C HIS A 15 -12.69 -14.82 24.78
N ALA A 16 -13.54 -15.82 24.46
CA ALA A 16 -13.73 -16.30 23.08
C ALA A 16 -14.03 -15.18 22.07
N ARG A 17 -14.81 -14.18 22.47
CA ARG A 17 -15.13 -13.03 21.60
C ARG A 17 -13.91 -12.19 21.27
N HIS A 18 -13.08 -11.90 22.26
CA HIS A 18 -11.84 -11.13 22.07
C HIS A 18 -10.86 -11.87 21.15
N GLU A 19 -10.73 -13.18 21.33
CA GLU A 19 -9.84 -14.01 20.51
C GLU A 19 -10.33 -14.17 19.07
N LEU A 20 -11.64 -14.13 18.85
CA LEU A 20 -12.23 -14.08 17.51
C LEU A 20 -11.98 -12.70 16.83
N ASP A 21 -12.15 -11.61 17.59
CA ASP A 21 -11.87 -10.26 17.09
C ASP A 21 -10.38 -10.09 16.72
N GLU A 22 -9.46 -10.69 17.51
CA GLU A 22 -8.03 -10.72 17.16
C GLU A 22 -7.74 -11.53 15.91
N LEU A 23 -8.39 -12.69 15.75
CA LEU A 23 -8.26 -13.51 14.54
C LEU A 23 -8.79 -12.79 13.31
N ASP A 24 -9.93 -12.10 13.41
CA ASP A 24 -10.49 -11.30 12.34
C ASP A 24 -9.56 -10.16 11.93
N LYS A 25 -8.95 -9.50 12.91
CA LYS A 25 -7.95 -8.46 12.69
C LYS A 25 -6.70 -9.02 12.00
N GLU A 26 -6.17 -10.15 12.44
CA GLU A 26 -5.00 -10.79 11.83
C GLU A 26 -5.26 -11.13 10.35
N VAL A 27 -6.44 -11.67 10.04
CA VAL A 27 -6.86 -11.96 8.66
C VAL A 27 -6.98 -10.66 7.84
N GLY A 28 -7.59 -9.62 8.41
CA GLY A 28 -7.71 -8.32 7.77
C GLY A 28 -6.35 -7.67 7.46
N ASP A 29 -5.45 -7.66 8.43
CA ASP A 29 -4.09 -7.14 8.28
C ASP A 29 -3.29 -7.93 7.24
N PHE A 30 -3.45 -9.26 7.19
CA PHE A 30 -2.84 -10.10 6.16
C PHE A 30 -3.37 -9.76 4.76
N ILE A 31 -4.69 -9.62 4.59
CA ILE A 31 -5.31 -9.24 3.32
C ILE A 31 -4.78 -7.88 2.86
N ALA A 32 -4.76 -6.89 3.75
CA ALA A 32 -4.29 -5.54 3.45
C ALA A 32 -2.80 -5.51 3.10
N SER A 33 -1.95 -6.15 3.91
CA SER A 33 -0.49 -6.14 3.72
C SER A 33 -0.03 -6.86 2.45
N ARG A 34 -0.83 -7.81 1.94
CA ARG A 34 -0.56 -8.56 0.72
C ARG A 34 -1.24 -8.00 -0.52
N GLY A 35 -2.05 -6.95 -0.37
CA GLY A 35 -2.81 -6.38 -1.48
C GLY A 35 -3.80 -7.38 -2.09
N ILE A 36 -4.37 -8.28 -1.28
CA ILE A 36 -5.30 -9.30 -1.76
C ILE A 36 -6.62 -8.65 -2.10
N ARG A 37 -6.99 -8.64 -3.39
CA ARG A 37 -8.24 -8.05 -3.86
C ARG A 37 -9.38 -9.06 -4.00
N ARG A 38 -9.05 -10.33 -4.13
CA ARG A 38 -10.04 -11.38 -4.33
C ARG A 38 -9.85 -12.50 -3.31
N VAL A 39 -10.73 -12.50 -2.34
CA VAL A 39 -10.94 -13.62 -1.45
C VAL A 39 -11.92 -14.57 -2.13
N ILE A 40 -11.53 -15.84 -2.25
CA ILE A 40 -12.32 -16.88 -2.90
C ILE A 40 -13.26 -17.51 -1.89
N SER A 41 -12.72 -17.87 -0.73
CA SER A 41 -13.49 -18.42 0.37
C SER A 41 -12.80 -18.20 1.71
N ILE A 42 -13.59 -18.12 2.76
CA ILE A 42 -13.17 -18.20 4.16
C ILE A 42 -13.95 -19.36 4.77
N SER A 43 -13.27 -20.24 5.47
CA SER A 43 -13.90 -21.35 6.18
C SER A 43 -13.30 -21.50 7.56
N ASP A 44 -14.14 -21.76 8.54
CA ASP A 44 -13.77 -21.95 9.93
C ASP A 44 -13.97 -23.41 10.31
N SER A 45 -13.03 -23.96 11.10
CA SER A 45 -13.10 -25.28 11.69
C SER A 45 -12.72 -25.19 13.16
N ALA A 46 -13.57 -25.76 14.02
CA ALA A 46 -13.30 -25.85 15.44
C ALA A 46 -12.36 -27.01 15.74
N THR A 47 -11.44 -26.79 16.65
CA THR A 47 -10.65 -27.87 17.27
C THR A 47 -11.28 -28.24 18.61
N THR A 48 -11.41 -29.52 18.89
CA THR A 48 -12.03 -30.03 20.11
C THR A 48 -11.01 -30.71 21.02
N GLY A 49 -11.17 -30.54 22.31
CA GLY A 49 -10.42 -31.28 23.31
C GLY A 49 -10.93 -32.71 23.49
N ASN A 50 -10.29 -33.45 24.41
CA ASN A 50 -10.57 -34.87 24.64
C ASN A 50 -11.97 -35.13 25.21
N THR A 51 -12.62 -34.13 25.79
CA THR A 51 -13.97 -34.18 26.37
C THR A 51 -15.03 -33.56 25.45
N GLY A 52 -14.64 -33.18 24.22
CA GLY A 52 -15.54 -32.65 23.18
C GLY A 52 -15.75 -31.15 23.24
N GLU A 53 -15.09 -30.44 24.18
CA GLU A 53 -15.11 -28.96 24.25
C GLU A 53 -14.35 -28.33 23.09
N THR A 54 -14.83 -27.19 22.58
CA THR A 54 -14.11 -26.39 21.58
C THR A 54 -12.96 -25.67 22.28
N ILE A 55 -11.72 -25.97 21.85
CA ILE A 55 -10.50 -25.41 22.42
C ILE A 55 -9.78 -24.43 21.48
N GLY A 56 -10.19 -24.35 20.25
CA GLY A 56 -9.59 -23.46 19.27
C GLY A 56 -10.39 -23.36 17.98
N LEU A 57 -9.97 -22.41 17.15
CA LEU A 57 -10.51 -22.20 15.82
C LEU A 57 -9.38 -22.16 14.80
N ILE A 58 -9.61 -22.79 13.68
CA ILE A 58 -8.78 -22.69 12.49
C ILE A 58 -9.59 -21.97 11.43
N ARG A 59 -9.09 -20.85 10.94
CA ARG A 59 -9.67 -20.12 9.80
C ARG A 59 -8.80 -20.32 8.58
N ALA A 60 -9.34 -20.91 7.53
CA ALA A 60 -8.68 -21.06 6.25
C ALA A 60 -9.19 -20.00 5.27
N LEU A 61 -8.26 -19.20 4.74
CA LEU A 61 -8.49 -18.19 3.72
C LEU A 61 -7.97 -18.70 2.39
N ALA A 62 -8.84 -18.92 1.42
CA ALA A 62 -8.45 -19.13 0.03
C ALA A 62 -8.55 -17.81 -0.73
N TYR A 63 -7.49 -17.41 -1.38
CA TYR A 63 -7.38 -16.11 -2.04
C TYR A 63 -6.59 -16.20 -3.34
N GLU A 64 -6.85 -15.27 -4.22
CA GLU A 64 -6.06 -15.08 -5.41
C GLU A 64 -4.86 -14.16 -5.09
N GLU A 65 -3.66 -14.77 -5.08
CA GLU A 65 -2.45 -13.96 -4.91
C GLU A 65 -2.19 -13.20 -6.21
N PRO A 66 -2.02 -11.87 -6.15
CA PRO A 66 -1.52 -11.12 -7.29
C PRO A 66 -0.21 -11.76 -7.75
N LEU A 67 -0.09 -12.08 -9.02
CA LEU A 67 1.17 -12.57 -9.55
C LEU A 67 2.21 -11.46 -9.37
N ALA A 68 3.24 -11.71 -8.56
CA ALA A 68 4.37 -10.80 -8.45
C ALA A 68 4.92 -10.57 -9.88
N GLY A 69 4.84 -9.31 -10.34
CA GLY A 69 5.15 -8.96 -11.73
C GLY A 69 3.94 -8.85 -12.66
N SER A 70 2.70 -9.08 -12.19
CA SER A 70 1.52 -8.76 -13.00
C SER A 70 1.42 -7.25 -13.23
N ARG A 71 0.80 -6.85 -14.33
CA ARG A 71 0.56 -5.42 -14.64
C ARG A 71 -0.26 -4.75 -13.56
N GLU A 72 -1.27 -5.44 -13.06
CA GLU A 72 -2.15 -4.97 -12.00
C GLU A 72 -1.36 -4.70 -10.71
N HIS A 73 -0.51 -5.63 -10.29
CA HIS A 73 0.33 -5.46 -9.11
C HIS A 73 1.30 -4.28 -9.23
N TYR A 74 1.93 -4.15 -10.41
CA TYR A 74 2.81 -3.01 -10.70
C TYR A 74 2.05 -1.67 -10.63
N GLN A 75 0.87 -1.60 -11.23
CA GLN A 75 0.02 -0.40 -11.21
C GLN A 75 -0.40 -0.02 -9.79
N GLU A 76 -0.76 -1.00 -8.97
CA GLU A 76 -1.12 -0.80 -7.55
C GLU A 76 0.05 -0.26 -6.73
N GLN A 77 1.25 -0.81 -6.93
CA GLN A 77 2.45 -0.30 -6.26
C GLN A 77 2.72 1.16 -6.61
N ILE A 78 2.59 1.53 -7.89
CA ILE A 78 2.75 2.92 -8.31
C ILE A 78 1.69 3.82 -7.67
N GLU A 79 0.42 3.40 -7.67
CA GLU A 79 -0.65 4.19 -7.03
C GLU A 79 -0.39 4.44 -5.55
N SER A 80 -0.01 3.40 -4.81
CA SER A 80 0.33 3.53 -3.39
C SER A 80 1.48 4.51 -3.20
N THR A 81 2.54 4.34 -3.96
CA THR A 81 3.73 5.21 -3.90
C THR A 81 3.40 6.68 -4.24
N LEU A 82 2.57 6.92 -5.26
CA LEU A 82 2.15 8.27 -5.62
C LEU A 82 1.28 8.94 -4.55
N ASN A 83 0.47 8.17 -3.84
CA ASN A 83 -0.33 8.67 -2.73
C ASN A 83 0.55 9.01 -1.52
N GLU A 84 1.49 8.13 -1.15
CA GLU A 84 2.45 8.39 -0.08
C GLU A 84 3.28 9.66 -0.34
N TRP A 85 3.77 9.84 -1.56
CA TRP A 85 4.51 11.05 -1.92
C TRP A 85 3.62 12.29 -1.99
N GLY A 86 2.35 12.15 -2.33
CA GLY A 86 1.39 13.25 -2.23
C GLY A 86 1.25 13.74 -0.79
N GLU A 87 1.16 12.83 0.17
CA GLU A 87 1.13 13.17 1.59
C GLU A 87 2.44 13.84 2.06
N GLU A 88 3.59 13.36 1.59
CA GLU A 88 4.89 13.98 1.90
C GLU A 88 5.01 15.40 1.32
N ILE A 89 4.56 15.63 0.09
CA ILE A 89 4.52 16.98 -0.51
C ILE A 89 3.63 17.91 0.33
N GLU A 90 2.49 17.45 0.82
CA GLU A 90 1.64 18.25 1.70
C GLU A 90 2.27 18.52 3.08
N LYS A 91 3.04 17.58 3.62
CA LYS A 91 3.82 17.79 4.85
C LYS A 91 4.92 18.85 4.63
N ILE A 92 5.61 18.78 3.49
CA ILE A 92 6.61 19.79 3.09
C ILE A 92 5.95 21.16 2.99
N ARG A 93 4.79 21.26 2.34
CA ARG A 93 4.02 22.51 2.23
C ARG A 93 3.67 23.10 3.59
N LYS A 94 3.08 22.28 4.48
CA LYS A 94 2.71 22.72 5.83
C LYS A 94 3.90 23.22 6.66
N LYS A 95 5.07 22.59 6.47
CA LYS A 95 6.31 23.06 7.13
C LYS A 95 6.79 24.37 6.53
N ALA A 96 6.79 24.49 5.20
CA ALA A 96 7.19 25.70 4.50
C ALA A 96 6.32 26.92 4.87
N ASP A 97 5.01 26.71 5.06
CA ASP A 97 4.07 27.78 5.46
C ASP A 97 4.38 28.36 6.85
N ARG A 98 5.12 27.63 7.69
CA ARG A 98 5.56 28.08 9.04
C ARG A 98 6.87 28.85 9.02
N LEU A 99 7.57 28.93 7.89
CA LEU A 99 8.83 29.63 7.73
C LEU A 99 8.62 31.11 7.42
N GLY A 100 9.66 31.92 7.60
CA GLY A 100 9.66 33.34 7.22
C GLY A 100 9.44 33.54 5.71
N ALA A 101 9.09 34.77 5.31
CA ALA A 101 8.66 35.10 3.95
C ALA A 101 9.66 34.69 2.86
N ASP A 102 10.97 34.96 3.08
CA ASP A 102 12.01 34.63 2.09
C ASP A 102 12.21 33.14 1.88
N ALA A 103 12.19 32.36 2.98
CA ALA A 103 12.27 30.90 2.90
C ALA A 103 11.03 30.31 2.26
N ARG A 104 9.84 30.83 2.58
CA ARG A 104 8.56 30.41 2.00
C ARG A 104 8.54 30.53 0.47
N GLY A 105 9.11 31.60 -0.11
CA GLY A 105 9.20 31.79 -1.55
C GLY A 105 9.96 30.64 -2.24
N LYS A 106 11.15 30.30 -1.72
CA LYS A 106 11.98 29.21 -2.26
C LYS A 106 11.31 27.84 -2.17
N TYR A 107 10.60 27.56 -1.08
CA TYR A 107 9.89 26.29 -0.94
C TYR A 107 8.64 26.21 -1.81
N ARG A 108 7.99 27.35 -2.11
CA ARG A 108 6.82 27.36 -3.00
C ARG A 108 7.20 26.85 -4.39
N GLU A 109 8.28 27.34 -4.99
CA GLU A 109 8.76 26.87 -6.30
C GLU A 109 9.06 25.36 -6.28
N GLN A 110 9.70 24.87 -5.21
CA GLN A 110 9.98 23.43 -5.08
C GLN A 110 8.71 22.60 -4.95
N ILE A 111 7.72 23.08 -4.21
CA ILE A 111 6.44 22.39 -4.05
C ILE A 111 5.69 22.34 -5.37
N GLU A 112 5.71 23.42 -6.15
CA GLU A 112 5.10 23.45 -7.48
C GLU A 112 5.79 22.48 -8.44
N ASP A 113 7.12 22.42 -8.45
CA ASP A 113 7.89 21.43 -9.23
C ASP A 113 7.55 19.98 -8.82
N LEU A 114 7.47 19.70 -7.52
CA LEU A 114 7.08 18.37 -7.02
C LEU A 114 5.67 17.97 -7.44
N ARG A 115 4.71 18.89 -7.42
CA ARG A 115 3.35 18.65 -7.87
C ARG A 115 3.28 18.37 -9.37
N LEU A 116 4.03 19.11 -10.17
CA LEU A 116 4.12 18.88 -11.61
C LEU A 116 4.70 17.49 -11.93
N ARG A 117 5.75 17.09 -11.20
CA ARG A 117 6.33 15.73 -11.33
C ARG A 117 5.33 14.66 -10.90
N GLN A 118 4.58 14.88 -9.82
CA GLN A 118 3.54 13.96 -9.37
C GLN A 118 2.42 13.81 -10.41
N GLU A 119 1.98 14.90 -11.01
CA GLU A 119 0.98 14.90 -12.07
C GLU A 119 1.50 14.16 -13.32
N THR A 120 2.76 14.39 -13.70
CA THR A 120 3.41 13.67 -14.80
C THR A 120 3.46 12.16 -14.53
N ALA A 121 3.83 11.74 -13.33
CA ALA A 121 3.87 10.33 -12.96
C ALA A 121 2.47 9.70 -12.93
N ARG A 122 1.44 10.43 -12.45
CA ARG A 122 0.04 9.97 -12.53
C ARG A 122 -0.43 9.79 -13.97
N LYS A 123 -0.11 10.72 -14.85
CA LYS A 123 -0.45 10.62 -16.27
C LYS A 123 0.22 9.40 -16.91
N ARG A 124 1.50 9.15 -16.61
CA ARG A 124 2.20 7.95 -17.09
C ARG A 124 1.55 6.67 -16.60
N LEU A 125 1.07 6.64 -15.35
CA LEU A 125 0.32 5.50 -14.84
C LEU A 125 -1.02 5.30 -15.56
N GLU A 126 -1.74 6.37 -15.88
CA GLU A 126 -2.99 6.27 -16.64
C GLU A 126 -2.74 5.75 -18.07
N ASP A 127 -1.69 6.24 -18.74
CA ASP A 127 -1.29 5.75 -20.05
C ASP A 127 -0.95 4.24 -19.98
N LEU A 128 -0.23 3.83 -18.94
CA LEU A 128 0.12 2.45 -18.68
C LEU A 128 -1.12 1.56 -18.43
N LYS A 129 -2.13 2.06 -17.70
CA LYS A 129 -3.40 1.35 -17.48
C LYS A 129 -4.20 1.11 -18.75
N ARG A 130 -4.07 2.01 -19.71
CA ARG A 130 -4.76 1.92 -21.03
C ARG A 130 -3.97 1.10 -22.05
N ALA A 131 -2.70 0.85 -21.80
CA ALA A 131 -1.82 0.19 -22.75
C ALA A 131 -2.11 -1.31 -22.84
N GLY A 132 -2.15 -1.81 -24.07
CA GLY A 132 -2.16 -3.24 -24.39
C GLY A 132 -0.75 -3.77 -24.69
N GLY A 133 -0.58 -5.08 -24.61
CA GLY A 133 0.51 -5.87 -25.15
C GLY A 133 1.92 -5.24 -25.11
N GLU A 134 2.46 -4.99 -26.27
CA GLU A 134 3.84 -4.51 -26.47
C GLU A 134 4.06 -3.08 -25.96
N ALA A 135 3.07 -2.19 -26.11
CA ALA A 135 3.16 -0.82 -25.64
C ALA A 135 3.32 -0.68 -24.11
N TRP A 136 2.92 -1.71 -23.38
CA TRP A 136 2.99 -1.68 -21.90
C TRP A 136 4.44 -1.65 -21.39
N GLU A 137 5.36 -2.42 -22.01
CA GLU A 137 6.76 -2.47 -21.58
C GLU A 137 7.48 -1.14 -21.83
N ASP A 138 7.20 -0.49 -22.99
CA ASP A 138 7.76 0.82 -23.30
C ASP A 138 7.26 1.91 -22.34
N LEU A 139 5.96 1.91 -22.06
CA LEU A 139 5.35 2.87 -21.13
C LEU A 139 5.76 2.62 -19.68
N ARG A 140 6.02 1.38 -19.29
CA ARG A 140 6.55 1.03 -17.97
C ARG A 140 7.88 1.72 -17.70
N SER A 141 8.80 1.68 -18.64
CA SER A 141 10.11 2.36 -18.52
C SER A 141 9.93 3.86 -18.30
N GLY A 142 9.00 4.49 -19.03
CA GLY A 142 8.67 5.91 -18.84
C GLY A 142 8.02 6.22 -17.49
N ALA A 143 7.19 5.30 -16.97
CA ALA A 143 6.59 5.45 -15.63
C ALA A 143 7.65 5.31 -14.52
N ASP A 144 8.53 4.30 -14.62
CA ASP A 144 9.63 4.11 -13.67
C ASP A 144 10.55 5.35 -13.61
N ALA A 145 10.91 5.93 -14.76
CA ALA A 145 11.71 7.15 -14.83
C ALA A 145 11.02 8.34 -14.14
N ALA A 146 9.73 8.55 -14.40
CA ALA A 146 8.97 9.64 -13.79
C ALA A 146 8.84 9.48 -12.27
N LEU A 147 8.69 8.24 -11.78
CA LEU A 147 8.66 7.93 -10.36
C LEU A 147 10.01 8.21 -9.69
N ASP A 148 11.12 7.84 -10.34
CA ASP A 148 12.46 8.05 -9.81
C ASP A 148 12.79 9.55 -9.72
N GLU A 149 12.38 10.34 -10.71
CA GLU A 149 12.50 11.81 -10.68
C GLU A 149 11.69 12.44 -9.54
N LEU A 150 10.46 11.98 -9.33
CA LEU A 150 9.61 12.46 -8.24
C LEU A 150 10.23 12.11 -6.88
N LYS A 151 10.69 10.86 -6.72
CA LYS A 151 11.37 10.38 -5.52
C LYS A 151 12.57 11.26 -5.16
N LYS A 152 13.47 11.48 -6.11
CA LYS A 152 14.66 12.34 -5.92
C LYS A 152 14.27 13.76 -5.54
N GLY A 153 13.22 14.29 -6.14
CA GLY A 153 12.68 15.61 -5.80
C GLY A 153 12.18 15.70 -4.37
N VAL A 154 11.36 14.73 -3.94
CA VAL A 154 10.80 14.68 -2.57
C VAL A 154 11.92 14.51 -1.53
N GLU A 155 12.82 13.54 -1.73
CA GLU A 155 13.97 13.32 -0.84
C GLU A 155 14.87 14.56 -0.72
N GLY A 156 15.12 15.25 -1.82
CA GLY A 156 15.89 16.50 -1.85
C GLY A 156 15.20 17.63 -1.07
N ALA A 157 13.89 17.79 -1.21
CA ALA A 157 13.12 18.79 -0.47
C ALA A 157 13.08 18.49 1.04
N VAL A 158 12.86 17.22 1.41
CA VAL A 158 12.87 16.77 2.82
C VAL A 158 14.25 17.01 3.45
N SER A 159 15.34 16.69 2.73
CA SER A 159 16.71 16.90 3.22
C SER A 159 17.02 18.37 3.49
N LYS A 160 16.57 19.28 2.62
CA LYS A 160 16.74 20.72 2.80
C LYS A 160 15.96 21.25 4.01
N LEU A 161 14.73 20.76 4.21
CA LEU A 161 13.89 21.14 5.36
C LEU A 161 14.41 20.64 6.72
N LYS A 162 15.29 19.64 6.73
CA LYS A 162 15.92 19.14 7.97
C LYS A 162 17.18 19.94 8.34
N LYS A 163 17.78 20.64 7.38
CA LYS A 163 19.05 21.39 7.56
C LYS A 163 18.85 22.88 7.82
N GLY A 164 17.67 23.42 7.65
CA GLY A 164 17.30 24.80 7.94
C GLY A 164 16.38 24.86 9.16
#